data_1e2841a678982a5df7cf8bc4157f75eb
#
_entry.id   1e2841a678982a5df7cf8bc4157f75eb
#
_cell.length_a   1.000
_cell.length_b   1.000
_cell.length_c   1.000
_cell.angle_alpha   90.00
_cell.angle_beta   90.00
_cell.angle_gamma   90.00
#
_symmetry.space_group_name_H-M   'P 1'
#
loop_
_entity.id
_entity.type
_entity.pdbx_description
1 polymer ?
#
loop_
_entity_poly.entity_id
_entity_poly.type
_entity_poly.pdbx_seq_one_letter_code
_entity_poly.pdbx_strand_id
1 'polypeptide(L)'
;RLPIPFACVSDNIVNGSKVVFHNGILATAMRASMSIPGVFAPVYLNGKVLVDGGLIDNYPVDIARQMGAEIIIGVDVQNPLMKADELTSLSSVLGQIINLVGEESYRKNVKDSNIHIQVDVDGYSAASFNSEALDTLMRRGKEAAMKDWEKLIALKKEIGIGTEYRAEYPGPFKIPTRTMLDTIPSVAQITPHEKPVNTINIGGRFDNEELAVLLLNARAYLGKQKKSQLSATTRLGKRTFGQLEYTYSLRNNWDLSTGYQIGYNDFNLYKEGDRLMNLTYVHHMAWIGFTKSWCKLLVKAGIHFEKYNYHDWPSGPDISITKSSDKALLSYQASVMYNSLNNQRFSTQGMEWEASYRLYTDNMIAYGSGSPVSVFQTHWSGYFSPNRVFTIMPSVYGRVVGKNTQSLAISNFVGGNVPGRYMEQQIPFTGINHIEISPDAMLTGMLGVRARTYKNQYIVVRGSYGRTANKIENLFGGTNTHGLAGGSIGYCYNSIIGPIEAELNYSNQSKKLGYYIGVGFTF
;
A
#
# COMPACT_ATOMS: atom_id res chain seq x y z
N ARG A 1 6.98 21.40 -27.12
CA ARG A 1 6.38 20.92 -28.37
C ARG A 1 7.13 19.67 -28.80
N LEU A 2 6.42 18.58 -29.14
CA LEU A 2 7.07 17.38 -29.66
C LEU A 2 7.48 17.61 -31.15
N PRO A 3 8.59 17.02 -31.59
CA PRO A 3 9.06 17.18 -32.98
C PRO A 3 8.14 16.48 -33.99
N ILE A 4 7.44 15.42 -33.55
CA ILE A 4 6.46 14.69 -34.36
C ILE A 4 5.08 14.93 -33.76
N PRO A 5 4.02 15.17 -34.57
CA PRO A 5 2.66 15.26 -34.10
C PRO A 5 2.28 13.98 -33.30
N PHE A 6 1.72 14.17 -32.12
CA PHE A 6 1.37 13.08 -31.22
C PHE A 6 -0.02 13.32 -30.65
N ALA A 7 -0.82 12.27 -30.58
CA ALA A 7 -2.06 12.24 -29.83
C ALA A 7 -2.17 10.94 -29.04
N CYS A 8 -2.86 10.96 -27.91
CA CYS A 8 -3.29 9.75 -27.21
C CYS A 8 -4.76 9.87 -26.81
N VAL A 9 -5.39 8.72 -26.66
CA VAL A 9 -6.84 8.60 -26.43
C VAL A 9 -7.09 8.14 -25.00
N SER A 10 -8.15 8.68 -24.41
CA SER A 10 -8.67 8.28 -23.12
C SER A 10 -10.20 8.33 -23.19
N ASP A 11 -10.88 7.59 -22.35
CA ASP A 11 -12.33 7.53 -22.32
C ASP A 11 -12.89 8.18 -21.05
N ASN A 12 -13.90 9.04 -21.24
CA ASN A 12 -14.62 9.63 -20.12
C ASN A 12 -15.78 8.73 -19.73
N ILE A 13 -15.62 8.00 -18.61
CA ILE A 13 -16.63 7.04 -18.15
C ILE A 13 -17.92 7.67 -17.59
N VAL A 14 -17.97 9.01 -17.45
CA VAL A 14 -19.19 9.71 -17.02
C VAL A 14 -20.25 9.72 -18.11
N ASN A 15 -19.83 9.83 -19.36
CA ASN A 15 -20.74 9.95 -20.50
C ASN A 15 -20.37 9.08 -21.72
N GLY A 16 -19.36 8.21 -21.59
CA GLY A 16 -18.93 7.33 -22.68
C GLY A 16 -18.25 8.04 -23.85
N SER A 17 -17.75 9.26 -23.68
CA SER A 17 -17.12 10.00 -24.78
C SER A 17 -15.61 9.79 -24.83
N LYS A 18 -15.08 9.64 -26.05
CA LYS A 18 -13.66 9.62 -26.34
C LYS A 18 -13.05 11.01 -26.06
N VAL A 19 -11.89 11.05 -25.41
CA VAL A 19 -11.10 12.27 -25.14
C VAL A 19 -9.74 12.12 -25.78
N VAL A 20 -9.46 12.95 -26.78
CA VAL A 20 -8.19 12.94 -27.52
C VAL A 20 -7.30 14.06 -27.04
N PHE A 21 -6.10 13.72 -26.61
CA PHE A 21 -5.08 14.67 -26.15
C PHE A 21 -4.12 15.01 -27.28
N HIS A 22 -4.23 16.22 -27.83
CA HIS A 22 -3.29 16.79 -28.80
C HIS A 22 -2.35 17.83 -28.20
N ASN A 23 -2.65 18.30 -27.00
CA ASN A 23 -1.91 19.33 -26.28
C ASN A 23 -2.07 19.17 -24.77
N GLY A 24 -1.31 19.95 -24.02
CA GLY A 24 -1.33 19.93 -22.55
C GLY A 24 -0.10 19.26 -21.96
N ILE A 25 -0.23 18.76 -20.74
CA ILE A 25 0.85 18.09 -20.02
C ILE A 25 0.91 16.62 -20.49
N LEU A 26 1.98 16.26 -21.20
CA LEU A 26 2.16 14.93 -21.78
C LEU A 26 2.03 13.81 -20.74
N ALA A 27 2.63 13.98 -19.56
CA ALA A 27 2.55 12.98 -18.48
C ALA A 27 1.11 12.73 -18.02
N THR A 28 0.27 13.78 -17.94
CA THR A 28 -1.15 13.65 -17.59
C THR A 28 -1.93 12.94 -18.69
N ALA A 29 -1.67 13.27 -19.96
CA ALA A 29 -2.31 12.64 -21.10
C ALA A 29 -1.96 11.15 -21.19
N MET A 30 -0.68 10.80 -21.06
CA MET A 30 -0.21 9.40 -21.01
C MET A 30 -0.82 8.65 -19.81
N ARG A 31 -0.84 9.27 -18.63
CA ARG A 31 -1.42 8.65 -17.43
C ARG A 31 -2.92 8.39 -17.60
N ALA A 32 -3.66 9.28 -18.24
CA ALA A 32 -5.08 9.08 -18.55
C ALA A 32 -5.26 7.93 -19.55
N SER A 33 -4.48 7.95 -20.64
CA SER A 33 -4.56 6.94 -21.71
C SER A 33 -4.19 5.52 -21.29
N MET A 34 -3.43 5.36 -20.20
CA MET A 34 -3.04 4.05 -19.66
C MET A 34 -3.78 3.67 -18.37
N SER A 35 -4.85 4.38 -18.02
CA SER A 35 -5.62 4.13 -16.79
C SER A 35 -6.60 2.96 -16.95
N ILE A 36 -6.07 1.74 -17.09
CA ILE A 36 -6.86 0.52 -17.25
C ILE A 36 -7.80 0.34 -16.04
N PRO A 37 -9.12 0.24 -16.26
CA PRO A 37 -10.08 0.02 -15.19
C PRO A 37 -9.79 -1.24 -14.37
N GLY A 38 -9.85 -1.12 -13.05
CA GLY A 38 -9.52 -2.22 -12.14
C GLY A 38 -8.02 -2.41 -11.88
N VAL A 39 -7.13 -1.81 -12.68
CA VAL A 39 -5.67 -1.86 -12.51
C VAL A 39 -5.12 -0.53 -12.00
N PHE A 40 -5.57 0.57 -12.58
CA PHE A 40 -5.15 1.91 -12.21
C PHE A 40 -6.33 2.80 -11.84
N ALA A 41 -6.08 3.75 -10.91
CA ALA A 41 -7.08 4.76 -10.58
C ALA A 41 -7.37 5.66 -11.80
N PRO A 42 -8.63 6.06 -12.03
CA PRO A 42 -8.98 7.01 -13.09
C PRO A 42 -8.29 8.36 -12.90
N VAL A 43 -8.13 9.10 -13.99
CA VAL A 43 -7.62 10.48 -13.97
C VAL A 43 -8.78 11.46 -13.99
N TYR A 44 -8.83 12.36 -13.01
CA TYR A 44 -9.85 13.39 -12.90
C TYR A 44 -9.34 14.70 -13.53
N LEU A 45 -9.91 15.09 -14.65
CA LEU A 45 -9.47 16.27 -15.38
C LEU A 45 -10.67 17.08 -15.90
N ASN A 46 -10.76 18.35 -15.52
CA ASN A 46 -11.80 19.29 -16.00
C ASN A 46 -13.24 18.74 -15.90
N GLY A 47 -13.55 18.07 -14.77
CA GLY A 47 -14.88 17.49 -14.53
C GLY A 47 -15.14 16.16 -15.25
N LYS A 48 -14.15 15.61 -15.95
CA LYS A 48 -14.20 14.29 -16.60
C LYS A 48 -13.51 13.25 -15.72
N VAL A 49 -13.97 12.02 -15.78
CA VAL A 49 -13.34 10.84 -15.15
C VAL A 49 -12.78 9.99 -16.28
N LEU A 50 -11.45 10.07 -16.45
CA LEU A 50 -10.74 9.50 -17.59
C LEU A 50 -10.12 8.16 -17.24
N VAL A 51 -10.33 7.21 -18.12
CA VAL A 51 -9.73 5.87 -18.09
C VAL A 51 -9.04 5.58 -19.40
N ASP A 52 -8.43 4.41 -19.53
CA ASP A 52 -7.78 3.92 -20.74
C ASP A 52 -8.72 4.04 -21.95
N GLY A 53 -8.20 4.60 -23.04
CA GLY A 53 -8.94 4.79 -24.28
C GLY A 53 -9.25 3.50 -25.02
N GLY A 54 -8.63 2.41 -24.65
CA GLY A 54 -8.87 1.07 -25.20
C GLY A 54 -10.25 0.50 -24.91
N LEU A 55 -11.07 1.13 -24.04
CA LEU A 55 -12.47 0.74 -23.85
C LEU A 55 -13.33 1.03 -25.10
N ILE A 56 -13.10 2.16 -25.76
CA ILE A 56 -13.91 2.62 -26.90
C ILE A 56 -13.11 2.54 -28.20
N ASP A 57 -11.82 2.88 -28.16
CA ASP A 57 -10.99 2.96 -29.36
C ASP A 57 -9.52 2.61 -29.07
N ASN A 58 -9.24 1.30 -29.10
CA ASN A 58 -7.90 0.77 -28.87
C ASN A 58 -7.00 0.76 -30.14
N TYR A 59 -7.56 1.14 -31.30
CA TYR A 59 -6.84 1.20 -32.57
C TYR A 59 -7.28 2.47 -33.34
N PRO A 60 -6.84 3.69 -32.89
CA PRO A 60 -7.43 4.97 -33.25
C PRO A 60 -6.94 5.52 -34.60
N VAL A 61 -7.21 4.81 -35.69
CA VAL A 61 -6.90 5.21 -37.08
C VAL A 61 -7.67 6.46 -37.48
N ASP A 62 -8.92 6.60 -37.07
CA ASP A 62 -9.76 7.77 -37.30
C ASP A 62 -9.11 9.06 -36.74
N ILE A 63 -8.44 8.96 -35.57
CA ILE A 63 -7.73 10.10 -34.99
C ILE A 63 -6.49 10.47 -35.83
N ALA A 64 -5.74 9.48 -36.29
CA ALA A 64 -4.61 9.75 -37.19
C ALA A 64 -5.06 10.42 -38.49
N ARG A 65 -6.20 10.03 -39.07
CA ARG A 65 -6.81 10.70 -40.22
C ARG A 65 -7.19 12.14 -39.90
N GLN A 66 -7.83 12.39 -38.77
CA GLN A 66 -8.19 13.74 -38.31
C GLN A 66 -6.94 14.64 -38.10
N MET A 67 -5.80 14.06 -37.76
CA MET A 67 -4.52 14.75 -37.64
C MET A 67 -3.87 15.05 -39.01
N GLY A 68 -4.48 14.61 -40.11
CA GLY A 68 -4.01 14.88 -41.48
C GLY A 68 -3.14 13.77 -42.08
N ALA A 69 -3.11 12.57 -41.46
CA ALA A 69 -2.37 11.45 -42.02
C ALA A 69 -3.06 10.91 -43.28
N GLU A 70 -2.38 10.96 -44.42
CA GLU A 70 -2.87 10.42 -45.71
C GLU A 70 -2.62 8.90 -45.80
N ILE A 71 -1.53 8.43 -45.20
CA ILE A 71 -1.11 7.05 -45.17
C ILE A 71 -0.97 6.61 -43.71
N ILE A 72 -1.61 5.48 -43.36
CA ILE A 72 -1.59 4.95 -41.99
C ILE A 72 -1.09 3.52 -41.99
N ILE A 73 -0.03 3.28 -41.26
CA ILE A 73 0.44 1.97 -40.89
C ILE A 73 0.02 1.74 -39.44
N GLY A 74 -0.95 0.87 -39.22
CA GLY A 74 -1.43 0.52 -37.90
C GLY A 74 -0.76 -0.75 -37.39
N VAL A 75 -0.26 -0.70 -36.16
CA VAL A 75 0.30 -1.87 -35.46
C VAL A 75 -0.67 -2.25 -34.36
N ASP A 76 -1.24 -3.43 -34.49
CA ASP A 76 -2.24 -3.95 -33.57
C ASP A 76 -1.63 -4.96 -32.61
N VAL A 77 -1.76 -4.68 -31.32
CA VAL A 77 -1.27 -5.49 -30.21
C VAL A 77 -2.40 -5.99 -29.32
N GLN A 78 -3.61 -6.09 -29.86
CA GLN A 78 -4.78 -6.60 -29.15
C GLN A 78 -4.87 -8.12 -29.30
N ASN A 79 -5.34 -8.78 -28.24
CA ASN A 79 -5.78 -10.17 -28.36
C ASN A 79 -7.12 -10.23 -29.10
N PRO A 80 -7.37 -11.24 -29.93
CA PRO A 80 -8.67 -11.47 -30.53
C PRO A 80 -9.72 -11.73 -29.46
N LEU A 81 -10.99 -11.58 -29.82
CA LEU A 81 -12.10 -11.95 -28.93
C LEU A 81 -11.98 -13.42 -28.52
N MET A 82 -12.20 -13.67 -27.24
CA MET A 82 -12.14 -15.02 -26.65
C MET A 82 -13.24 -15.90 -27.21
N LYS A 83 -12.96 -17.19 -27.36
CA LYS A 83 -13.95 -18.21 -27.73
C LYS A 83 -14.79 -18.61 -26.52
N ALA A 84 -15.89 -19.30 -26.77
CA ALA A 84 -16.85 -19.70 -25.74
C ALA A 84 -16.24 -20.60 -24.65
N ASP A 85 -15.29 -21.44 -25.02
CA ASP A 85 -14.56 -22.34 -24.13
C ASP A 85 -13.50 -21.64 -23.25
N GLU A 86 -13.10 -20.44 -23.60
CA GLU A 86 -12.15 -19.59 -22.84
C GLU A 86 -12.87 -18.71 -21.79
N LEU A 87 -14.17 -18.52 -21.91
CA LEU A 87 -15.00 -17.69 -21.02
C LEU A 87 -15.40 -18.45 -19.73
N THR A 88 -14.40 -18.93 -18.99
CA THR A 88 -14.61 -19.81 -17.83
C THR A 88 -14.58 -19.10 -16.48
N SER A 89 -14.25 -17.81 -16.44
CA SER A 89 -14.11 -17.02 -15.22
C SER A 89 -14.81 -15.67 -15.31
N LEU A 90 -15.17 -15.08 -14.17
CA LEU A 90 -15.72 -13.72 -14.13
C LEU A 90 -14.77 -12.69 -14.78
N SER A 91 -13.48 -12.85 -14.60
CA SER A 91 -12.47 -11.97 -15.19
C SER A 91 -12.41 -12.09 -16.71
N SER A 92 -12.51 -13.31 -17.26
CA SER A 92 -12.55 -13.51 -18.72
C SER A 92 -13.82 -12.95 -19.34
N VAL A 93 -14.97 -13.14 -18.68
CA VAL A 93 -16.26 -12.56 -19.12
C VAL A 93 -16.24 -11.03 -19.09
N LEU A 94 -15.74 -10.42 -18.02
CA LEU A 94 -15.61 -8.96 -17.93
C LEU A 94 -14.63 -8.41 -18.98
N GLY A 95 -13.49 -9.08 -19.18
CA GLY A 95 -12.53 -8.72 -20.23
C GLY A 95 -13.16 -8.77 -21.62
N GLN A 96 -13.93 -9.80 -21.92
CA GLN A 96 -14.65 -9.94 -23.18
C GLN A 96 -15.69 -8.82 -23.39
N ILE A 97 -16.46 -8.47 -22.35
CA ILE A 97 -17.43 -7.38 -22.42
C ILE A 97 -16.73 -6.06 -22.74
N ILE A 98 -15.57 -5.79 -22.11
CA ILE A 98 -14.76 -4.60 -22.38
C ILE A 98 -14.31 -4.58 -23.84
N ASN A 99 -13.80 -5.68 -24.36
CA ASN A 99 -13.34 -5.78 -25.76
C ASN A 99 -14.50 -5.60 -26.75
N LEU A 100 -15.69 -6.08 -26.43
CA LEU A 100 -16.87 -5.94 -27.28
C LEU A 100 -17.34 -4.48 -27.43
N VAL A 101 -17.14 -3.63 -26.42
CA VAL A 101 -17.54 -2.21 -26.47
C VAL A 101 -16.83 -1.48 -27.60
N GLY A 102 -15.53 -1.74 -27.82
CA GLY A 102 -14.72 -1.09 -28.88
C GLY A 102 -14.75 -1.79 -30.24
N GLU A 103 -15.39 -2.94 -30.37
CA GLU A 103 -15.27 -3.83 -31.54
C GLU A 103 -15.75 -3.18 -32.87
N GLU A 104 -16.81 -2.40 -32.84
CA GLU A 104 -17.32 -1.72 -34.04
C GLU A 104 -16.33 -0.65 -34.54
N SER A 105 -15.80 0.16 -33.61
CA SER A 105 -14.77 1.17 -33.92
C SER A 105 -13.51 0.50 -34.47
N TYR A 106 -13.08 -0.58 -33.85
CA TYR A 106 -11.92 -1.36 -34.25
C TYR A 106 -12.06 -1.87 -35.70
N ARG A 107 -13.16 -2.58 -36.03
CA ARG A 107 -13.41 -3.10 -37.39
C ARG A 107 -13.42 -2.02 -38.46
N LYS A 108 -13.97 -0.85 -38.14
CA LYS A 108 -13.94 0.29 -39.04
C LYS A 108 -12.50 0.79 -39.23
N ASN A 109 -11.78 1.00 -38.14
CA ASN A 109 -10.43 1.54 -38.14
C ASN A 109 -9.42 0.58 -38.84
N VAL A 110 -9.60 -0.74 -38.72
CA VAL A 110 -8.79 -1.72 -39.47
C VAL A 110 -8.99 -1.55 -40.98
N LYS A 111 -10.24 -1.37 -41.44
CA LYS A 111 -10.53 -1.15 -42.88
C LYS A 111 -9.97 0.19 -43.40
N ASP A 112 -9.91 1.20 -42.55
CA ASP A 112 -9.45 2.55 -42.89
C ASP A 112 -7.92 2.70 -42.81
N SER A 113 -7.19 1.69 -42.31
CA SER A 113 -5.73 1.65 -42.34
C SER A 113 -5.20 1.18 -43.69
N ASN A 114 -4.08 1.75 -44.15
CA ASN A 114 -3.44 1.33 -45.41
C ASN A 114 -2.68 0.01 -45.25
N ILE A 115 -2.00 -0.17 -44.11
CA ILE A 115 -1.34 -1.42 -43.72
C ILE A 115 -1.73 -1.72 -42.28
N HIS A 116 -2.26 -2.91 -42.04
CA HIS A 116 -2.59 -3.42 -40.72
C HIS A 116 -1.66 -4.54 -40.34
N ILE A 117 -0.82 -4.35 -39.32
CA ILE A 117 0.14 -5.32 -38.82
C ILE A 117 -0.38 -5.87 -37.51
N GLN A 118 -0.90 -7.10 -37.53
CA GLN A 118 -1.36 -7.80 -36.33
C GLN A 118 -0.17 -8.51 -35.67
N VAL A 119 0.12 -8.16 -34.43
CA VAL A 119 1.14 -8.81 -33.62
C VAL A 119 0.52 -9.88 -32.73
N ASP A 120 1.08 -11.06 -32.74
CA ASP A 120 0.69 -12.11 -31.80
C ASP A 120 1.20 -11.76 -30.39
N VAL A 121 0.27 -11.45 -29.49
CA VAL A 121 0.54 -11.11 -28.08
C VAL A 121 0.03 -12.21 -27.12
N ASP A 122 -0.36 -13.37 -27.63
CA ASP A 122 -0.85 -14.47 -26.80
C ASP A 122 0.16 -14.86 -25.71
N GLY A 123 -0.36 -15.09 -24.50
CA GLY A 123 0.43 -15.35 -23.29
C GLY A 123 1.01 -14.11 -22.61
N TYR A 124 0.78 -12.91 -23.14
CA TYR A 124 1.25 -11.64 -22.58
C TYR A 124 0.08 -10.67 -22.31
N SER A 125 0.36 -9.72 -21.42
CA SER A 125 -0.58 -8.66 -21.05
C SER A 125 0.12 -7.31 -20.98
N ALA A 126 -0.64 -6.23 -20.86
CA ALA A 126 -0.11 -4.88 -20.65
C ALA A 126 0.81 -4.74 -19.40
N ALA A 127 0.84 -5.74 -18.52
CA ALA A 127 1.71 -5.79 -17.34
C ALA A 127 2.98 -6.67 -17.55
N SER A 128 3.23 -7.19 -18.74
CA SER A 128 4.35 -8.09 -19.04
C SER A 128 5.62 -7.31 -19.37
N PHE A 129 6.31 -6.76 -18.36
CA PHE A 129 7.51 -5.90 -18.51
C PHE A 129 8.84 -6.57 -18.13
N ASN A 130 8.92 -7.90 -18.08
CA ASN A 130 10.21 -8.57 -17.87
C ASN A 130 11.02 -8.66 -19.18
N SER A 131 12.34 -8.82 -19.08
CA SER A 131 13.24 -8.85 -20.25
C SER A 131 12.84 -9.93 -21.26
N GLU A 132 12.49 -11.13 -20.81
CA GLU A 132 12.08 -12.24 -21.68
C GLU A 132 10.79 -11.93 -22.46
N ALA A 133 9.80 -11.33 -21.79
CA ALA A 133 8.57 -10.90 -22.44
C ALA A 133 8.84 -9.80 -23.48
N LEU A 134 9.68 -8.82 -23.14
CA LEU A 134 10.06 -7.74 -24.05
C LEU A 134 10.79 -8.29 -25.29
N ASP A 135 11.78 -9.15 -25.09
CA ASP A 135 12.53 -9.76 -26.21
C ASP A 135 11.60 -10.58 -27.11
N THR A 136 10.68 -11.36 -26.51
CA THR A 136 9.71 -12.15 -27.28
C THR A 136 8.74 -11.29 -28.05
N LEU A 137 8.15 -10.26 -27.41
CA LEU A 137 7.22 -9.34 -28.08
C LEU A 137 7.88 -8.53 -29.17
N MET A 138 9.12 -8.06 -28.98
CA MET A 138 9.90 -7.39 -30.01
C MET A 138 10.16 -8.31 -31.21
N ARG A 139 10.53 -9.58 -30.99
CA ARG A 139 10.71 -10.58 -32.03
C ARG A 139 9.41 -10.83 -32.79
N ARG A 140 8.28 -11.07 -32.08
CA ARG A 140 6.95 -11.27 -32.69
C ARG A 140 6.51 -10.05 -33.50
N GLY A 141 6.74 -8.82 -33.01
CA GLY A 141 6.47 -7.58 -33.74
C GLY A 141 7.27 -7.48 -35.04
N LYS A 142 8.57 -7.83 -35.00
CA LYS A 142 9.39 -7.89 -36.22
C LYS A 142 8.89 -8.95 -37.19
N GLU A 143 8.56 -10.14 -36.72
CA GLU A 143 8.03 -11.23 -37.56
C GLU A 143 6.69 -10.84 -38.21
N ALA A 144 5.80 -10.16 -37.46
CA ALA A 144 4.54 -9.64 -37.99
C ALA A 144 4.77 -8.60 -39.09
N ALA A 145 5.67 -7.63 -38.87
CA ALA A 145 6.00 -6.64 -39.88
C ALA A 145 6.64 -7.25 -41.14
N MET A 146 7.46 -8.30 -40.97
CA MET A 146 8.08 -9.00 -42.12
C MET A 146 7.08 -9.75 -43.00
N LYS A 147 5.91 -10.17 -42.48
CA LYS A 147 4.84 -10.76 -43.30
C LYS A 147 4.26 -9.75 -44.31
N ASP A 148 4.23 -8.48 -43.97
CA ASP A 148 3.76 -7.40 -44.83
C ASP A 148 4.90 -6.61 -45.50
N TRP A 149 6.11 -7.19 -45.54
CA TRP A 149 7.33 -6.54 -46.03
C TRP A 149 7.18 -6.02 -47.46
N GLU A 150 6.58 -6.78 -48.38
CA GLU A 150 6.37 -6.40 -49.76
C GLU A 150 5.46 -5.16 -49.86
N LYS A 151 4.37 -5.11 -49.04
CA LYS A 151 3.48 -3.95 -48.97
C LYS A 151 4.21 -2.71 -48.42
N LEU A 152 5.05 -2.88 -47.43
CA LEU A 152 5.86 -1.81 -46.85
C LEU A 152 6.88 -1.26 -47.89
N ILE A 153 7.52 -2.13 -48.67
CA ILE A 153 8.44 -1.72 -49.74
C ILE A 153 7.69 -1.01 -50.87
N ALA A 154 6.52 -1.53 -51.29
CA ALA A 154 5.68 -0.88 -52.27
C ALA A 154 5.27 0.53 -51.85
N LEU A 155 4.81 0.67 -50.61
CA LEU A 155 4.47 1.94 -50.00
C LEU A 155 5.66 2.89 -49.93
N LYS A 156 6.83 2.42 -49.52
CA LYS A 156 8.07 3.20 -49.50
C LYS A 156 8.40 3.79 -50.87
N LYS A 157 8.19 3.01 -51.92
CA LYS A 157 8.39 3.46 -53.30
C LYS A 157 7.35 4.50 -53.72
N GLU A 158 6.09 4.28 -53.36
CA GLU A 158 4.97 5.20 -53.65
C GLU A 158 5.18 6.59 -53.05
N ILE A 159 5.64 6.67 -51.79
CA ILE A 159 5.92 7.93 -51.08
C ILE A 159 7.27 8.55 -51.44
N GLY A 160 8.03 7.94 -52.37
CA GLY A 160 9.29 8.50 -52.90
C GLY A 160 10.48 8.43 -51.95
N ILE A 161 10.45 7.56 -50.92
CA ILE A 161 11.60 7.38 -50.03
C ILE A 161 12.64 6.50 -50.69
N GLY A 162 13.74 7.11 -51.16
CA GLY A 162 14.86 6.42 -51.81
C GLY A 162 15.64 5.50 -50.87
N THR A 163 16.52 4.67 -51.45
CA THR A 163 17.40 3.74 -50.71
C THR A 163 18.43 4.46 -49.83
N GLU A 164 18.70 5.73 -50.10
CA GLU A 164 19.65 6.58 -49.36
C GLU A 164 19.02 7.37 -48.21
N TYR A 165 17.72 7.26 -48.01
CA TYR A 165 17.07 7.92 -46.88
C TYR A 165 17.62 7.40 -45.57
N ARG A 166 18.44 8.19 -44.89
CA ARG A 166 18.80 8.01 -43.51
C ARG A 166 17.86 8.84 -42.67
N ALA A 167 17.04 8.18 -41.85
CA ALA A 167 16.28 8.90 -40.81
C ALA A 167 17.30 9.65 -39.94
N GLU A 168 17.27 10.97 -39.96
CA GLU A 168 17.93 11.77 -38.93
C GLU A 168 17.19 11.53 -37.63
N TYR A 169 17.57 10.46 -36.92
CA TYR A 169 17.20 10.36 -35.53
C TYR A 169 17.88 11.53 -34.81
N PRO A 170 17.12 12.43 -34.13
CA PRO A 170 17.74 13.27 -33.12
C PRO A 170 18.50 12.30 -32.23
N GLY A 171 19.81 12.41 -32.16
CA GLY A 171 20.74 11.41 -31.59
C GLY A 171 20.26 10.72 -30.34
N PRO A 172 20.90 9.67 -29.87
CA PRO A 172 20.38 8.82 -28.81
C PRO A 172 19.86 9.73 -27.69
N PHE A 173 18.60 9.57 -27.35
CA PHE A 173 17.97 10.28 -26.24
C PHE A 173 18.89 10.11 -25.03
N LYS A 174 19.65 11.16 -24.71
CA LYS A 174 20.52 11.13 -23.54
C LYS A 174 19.59 10.92 -22.36
N ILE A 175 19.54 9.68 -21.87
CA ILE A 175 18.87 9.39 -20.61
C ILE A 175 19.46 10.39 -19.62
N PRO A 176 18.66 11.25 -18.99
CA PRO A 176 19.17 12.22 -18.03
C PRO A 176 20.03 11.46 -17.03
N THR A 177 21.26 11.92 -16.82
CA THR A 177 22.13 11.37 -15.80
C THR A 177 21.38 11.37 -14.46
N ARG A 178 21.66 10.43 -13.58
CA ARG A 178 21.00 10.23 -12.29
C ARG A 178 20.76 11.56 -11.52
N THR A 179 21.65 12.53 -11.68
CA THR A 179 21.55 13.90 -11.14
C THR A 179 20.37 14.71 -11.69
N MET A 180 19.94 14.48 -12.94
CA MET A 180 18.74 15.12 -13.51
C MET A 180 17.45 14.41 -13.10
N LEU A 181 17.51 13.10 -12.83
CA LEU A 181 16.38 12.35 -12.28
C LEU A 181 16.12 12.72 -10.81
N ASP A 182 17.16 13.11 -10.06
CA ASP A 182 17.01 13.59 -8.67
C ASP A 182 16.38 14.99 -8.59
N THR A 183 16.43 15.76 -9.68
CA THR A 183 15.76 17.08 -9.80
C THR A 183 14.36 17.01 -10.42
N ILE A 184 13.96 15.87 -10.98
CA ILE A 184 12.56 15.63 -11.32
C ILE A 184 11.80 15.44 -10.02
N PRO A 185 10.83 16.30 -9.67
CA PRO A 185 10.01 16.07 -8.49
C PRO A 185 9.49 14.63 -8.55
N SER A 186 9.59 13.89 -7.43
CA SER A 186 9.03 12.54 -7.36
C SER A 186 7.58 12.58 -7.87
N VAL A 187 7.10 11.51 -8.50
CA VAL A 187 5.72 11.43 -9.04
C VAL A 187 4.67 11.86 -7.99
N ALA A 188 4.98 11.69 -6.70
CA ALA A 188 4.18 12.22 -5.59
C ALA A 188 4.19 13.77 -5.47
N GLN A 189 5.16 14.47 -6.08
CA GLN A 189 5.21 15.95 -6.11
C GLN A 189 4.63 16.54 -7.41
N ILE A 190 4.39 15.70 -8.43
CA ILE A 190 3.77 16.08 -9.70
C ILE A 190 2.26 15.84 -9.68
N THR A 191 1.68 15.37 -8.58
CA THR A 191 0.23 15.42 -8.46
C THR A 191 -0.17 16.90 -8.50
N PRO A 192 -0.77 17.39 -9.63
CA PRO A 192 -1.51 18.65 -9.55
C PRO A 192 -2.43 18.48 -8.35
N HIS A 193 -2.76 19.53 -7.64
CA HIS A 193 -3.75 19.48 -6.59
C HIS A 193 -5.00 18.78 -7.15
N GLU A 194 -5.00 17.45 -7.07
CA GLU A 194 -6.18 16.66 -7.40
C GLU A 194 -7.25 17.18 -6.47
N LYS A 195 -8.31 17.69 -7.05
CA LYS A 195 -9.45 18.11 -6.24
C LYS A 195 -9.82 16.94 -5.37
N PRO A 196 -9.85 17.09 -4.04
CA PRO A 196 -10.11 15.97 -3.15
C PRO A 196 -11.42 15.29 -3.57
N VAL A 197 -11.37 13.97 -3.73
CA VAL A 197 -12.46 13.14 -4.27
C VAL A 197 -12.97 12.24 -3.17
N ASN A 198 -14.28 12.07 -3.11
CA ASN A 198 -14.90 11.10 -2.23
C ASN A 198 -14.47 9.69 -2.64
N THR A 199 -14.10 8.86 -1.66
CA THR A 199 -13.60 7.51 -1.91
C THR A 199 -14.31 6.49 -1.03
N ILE A 200 -14.46 5.28 -1.55
CA ILE A 200 -14.80 4.09 -0.77
C ILE A 200 -13.68 3.09 -1.00
N ASN A 201 -13.06 2.65 0.08
CA ASN A 201 -11.99 1.68 0.07
C ASN A 201 -12.47 0.41 0.75
N ILE A 202 -12.14 -0.73 0.17
CA ILE A 202 -12.50 -2.04 0.69
C ILE A 202 -11.21 -2.86 0.77
N GLY A 203 -10.95 -3.43 1.95
CA GLY A 203 -9.82 -4.34 2.17
C GLY A 203 -10.31 -5.63 2.79
N GLY A 204 -9.73 -6.75 2.39
CA GLY A 204 -10.03 -8.07 2.95
C GLY A 204 -8.76 -8.81 3.32
N ARG A 205 -8.84 -9.63 4.37
CA ARG A 205 -7.79 -10.54 4.79
C ARG A 205 -8.38 -11.82 5.36
N PHE A 206 -7.73 -12.92 5.04
CA PHE A 206 -7.99 -14.23 5.63
C PHE A 206 -6.69 -14.75 6.24
N ASP A 207 -6.69 -15.11 7.51
CA ASP A 207 -5.51 -15.68 8.18
C ASP A 207 -5.90 -16.68 9.28
N ASN A 208 -4.91 -17.44 9.76
CA ASN A 208 -5.12 -18.44 10.80
C ASN A 208 -5.30 -17.85 12.22
N GLU A 209 -5.14 -16.53 12.39
CA GLU A 209 -5.31 -15.88 13.70
C GLU A 209 -6.71 -15.29 13.88
N GLU A 210 -7.28 -14.69 12.81
CA GLU A 210 -8.56 -13.99 12.87
C GLU A 210 -9.63 -14.58 11.94
N LEU A 211 -9.28 -15.59 11.13
CA LEU A 211 -10.11 -16.22 10.09
C LEU A 211 -10.41 -15.25 8.95
N ALA A 212 -11.34 -14.34 9.11
CA ALA A 212 -11.73 -13.37 8.09
C ALA A 212 -11.83 -11.97 8.67
N VAL A 213 -11.28 -11.00 7.95
CA VAL A 213 -11.35 -9.57 8.32
C VAL A 213 -11.73 -8.78 7.09
N LEU A 214 -12.71 -7.90 7.22
CA LEU A 214 -13.12 -6.93 6.20
C LEU A 214 -12.94 -5.52 6.74
N LEU A 215 -12.26 -4.66 6.01
CA LEU A 215 -12.17 -3.23 6.29
C LEU A 215 -12.95 -2.44 5.22
N LEU A 216 -13.80 -1.56 5.66
CA LEU A 216 -14.50 -0.59 4.83
C LEU A 216 -14.15 0.81 5.29
N ASN A 217 -13.73 1.66 4.38
CA ASN A 217 -13.47 3.07 4.65
C ASN A 217 -14.17 3.92 3.60
N ALA A 218 -15.02 4.83 4.05
CA ALA A 218 -15.66 5.85 3.23
C ALA A 218 -15.11 7.22 3.60
N ARG A 219 -14.74 8.02 2.62
CA ARG A 219 -14.22 9.37 2.82
C ARG A 219 -15.00 10.34 1.95
N ALA A 220 -15.55 11.37 2.57
CA ALA A 220 -16.32 12.43 1.94
C ALA A 220 -15.71 13.81 2.21
N TYR A 221 -15.50 14.60 1.17
CA TYR A 221 -15.06 15.98 1.28
C TYR A 221 -16.26 16.90 1.25
N LEU A 222 -16.33 17.81 2.21
CA LEU A 222 -17.48 18.70 2.45
C LEU A 222 -17.17 20.13 2.01
N GLY A 223 -18.20 20.83 1.55
CA GLY A 223 -18.15 22.23 1.15
C GLY A 223 -17.46 22.48 -0.21
N LYS A 224 -17.69 23.66 -0.77
CA LYS A 224 -17.14 24.04 -2.10
C LYS A 224 -15.60 24.07 -2.14
N GLN A 225 -14.96 24.46 -1.05
CA GLN A 225 -13.50 24.55 -0.93
C GLN A 225 -12.85 23.21 -0.56
N LYS A 226 -13.65 22.18 -0.22
CA LYS A 226 -13.18 20.83 0.15
C LYS A 226 -12.11 20.82 1.24
N LYS A 227 -12.16 21.78 2.15
CA LYS A 227 -11.26 21.85 3.32
C LYS A 227 -11.67 20.92 4.45
N SER A 228 -12.93 20.51 4.46
CA SER A 228 -13.48 19.60 5.46
C SER A 228 -13.58 18.21 4.88
N GLN A 229 -13.19 17.21 5.65
CA GLN A 229 -13.27 15.81 5.30
C GLN A 229 -13.95 15.04 6.44
N LEU A 230 -14.91 14.20 6.10
CA LEU A 230 -15.51 13.21 7.00
C LEU A 230 -15.04 11.83 6.52
N SER A 231 -14.51 11.04 7.44
CA SER A 231 -14.09 9.66 7.18
C SER A 231 -14.81 8.71 8.12
N ALA A 232 -15.42 7.66 7.58
CA ALA A 232 -16.01 6.59 8.35
C ALA A 232 -15.25 5.30 8.03
N THR A 233 -14.74 4.63 9.05
CA THR A 233 -14.01 3.36 8.90
C THR A 233 -14.67 2.29 9.75
N THR A 234 -14.90 1.13 9.19
CA THR A 234 -15.36 -0.03 9.95
C THR A 234 -14.53 -1.25 9.64
N ARG A 235 -14.17 -1.99 10.66
CA ARG A 235 -13.48 -3.28 10.57
C ARG A 235 -14.41 -4.34 11.13
N LEU A 236 -14.68 -5.36 10.33
CA LEU A 236 -15.51 -6.50 10.68
C LEU A 236 -14.61 -7.75 10.78
N GLY A 237 -14.79 -8.54 11.80
CA GLY A 237 -14.00 -9.73 12.07
C GLY A 237 -14.03 -10.06 13.56
N LYS A 238 -13.09 -10.88 14.04
CA LYS A 238 -12.99 -11.23 15.46
C LYS A 238 -12.79 -10.01 16.36
N ARG A 239 -12.10 -8.99 15.88
CA ARG A 239 -11.93 -7.69 16.52
C ARG A 239 -12.58 -6.63 15.64
N THR A 240 -13.74 -6.18 16.03
CA THR A 240 -14.57 -5.24 15.25
C THR A 240 -14.41 -3.83 15.78
N PHE A 241 -14.26 -2.84 14.91
CA PHE A 241 -14.35 -1.46 15.31
C PHE A 241 -15.12 -0.61 14.30
N GLY A 242 -15.70 0.49 14.78
CA GLY A 242 -16.26 1.58 14.00
C GLY A 242 -15.61 2.89 14.41
N GLN A 243 -15.22 3.71 13.44
CA GLN A 243 -14.56 5.00 13.64
C GLN A 243 -15.20 6.05 12.74
N LEU A 244 -15.46 7.22 13.32
CA LEU A 244 -15.81 8.46 12.62
C LEU A 244 -14.74 9.50 12.90
N GLU A 245 -14.23 10.14 11.85
CA GLU A 245 -13.23 11.18 11.95
C GLU A 245 -13.61 12.37 11.07
N TYR A 246 -13.55 13.55 11.63
CA TYR A 246 -13.69 14.81 10.92
C TYR A 246 -12.35 15.54 10.91
N THR A 247 -11.89 15.94 9.73
CA THR A 247 -10.65 16.68 9.53
C THR A 247 -10.94 18.00 8.83
N TYR A 248 -10.41 19.09 9.35
CA TYR A 248 -10.47 20.41 8.75
C TYR A 248 -9.06 20.89 8.39
N SER A 249 -8.83 21.10 7.08
CA SER A 249 -7.54 21.57 6.57
C SER A 249 -7.40 23.07 6.72
N LEU A 250 -6.45 23.47 7.52
CA LEU A 250 -6.03 24.86 7.77
C LEU A 250 -5.05 25.34 6.69
N ARG A 251 -4.47 26.51 6.87
CA ARG A 251 -3.41 27.01 6.00
C ARG A 251 -2.07 26.28 6.27
N ASN A 252 -1.18 26.26 5.28
CA ASN A 252 0.19 25.77 5.42
C ASN A 252 0.29 24.30 5.86
N ASN A 253 -0.55 23.40 5.33
CA ASN A 253 -0.55 21.96 5.61
C ASN A 253 -0.73 21.63 7.11
N TRP A 254 -1.50 22.42 7.82
CA TRP A 254 -2.03 22.08 9.13
C TRP A 254 -3.43 21.50 8.98
N ASP A 255 -3.69 20.43 9.68
CA ASP A 255 -5.00 19.82 9.79
C ASP A 255 -5.42 19.75 11.26
N LEU A 256 -6.66 20.12 11.53
CA LEU A 256 -7.32 19.86 12.80
C LEU A 256 -8.22 18.64 12.63
N SER A 257 -8.03 17.61 13.42
CA SER A 257 -8.87 16.42 13.40
C SER A 257 -9.53 16.16 14.74
N THR A 258 -10.74 15.64 14.69
CA THR A 258 -11.45 15.10 15.84
C THR A 258 -12.18 13.85 15.42
N GLY A 259 -12.33 12.89 16.33
CA GLY A 259 -12.99 11.65 15.99
C GLY A 259 -13.40 10.86 17.22
N TYR A 260 -14.13 9.79 16.93
CA TYR A 260 -14.56 8.81 17.90
C TYR A 260 -14.47 7.41 17.31
N GLN A 261 -13.95 6.50 18.11
CA GLN A 261 -13.86 5.09 17.80
C GLN A 261 -14.48 4.26 18.91
N ILE A 262 -15.22 3.24 18.52
CA ILE A 262 -15.66 2.16 19.40
C ILE A 262 -15.18 0.85 18.82
N GLY A 263 -14.55 0.00 19.65
CA GLY A 263 -14.02 -1.29 19.20
C GLY A 263 -14.26 -2.39 20.20
N TYR A 264 -14.65 -3.55 19.71
CA TYR A 264 -14.68 -4.80 20.46
C TYR A 264 -13.41 -5.59 20.20
N ASN A 265 -12.73 -6.01 21.26
CA ASN A 265 -11.48 -6.75 21.18
C ASN A 265 -11.65 -8.10 21.92
N ASP A 266 -11.23 -9.15 21.24
CA ASP A 266 -11.21 -10.53 21.73
C ASP A 266 -9.91 -11.20 21.29
N PHE A 267 -9.01 -11.48 22.22
CA PHE A 267 -7.76 -12.18 21.95
C PHE A 267 -7.25 -12.94 23.17
N ASN A 268 -6.38 -13.89 22.89
CA ASN A 268 -5.76 -14.69 23.94
C ASN A 268 -4.44 -14.05 24.40
N LEU A 269 -4.26 -13.94 25.71
CA LEU A 269 -2.99 -13.63 26.35
C LEU A 269 -2.25 -14.91 26.66
N TYR A 270 -0.94 -14.88 26.50
CA TYR A 270 -0.05 -16.01 26.75
C TYR A 270 1.07 -15.61 27.72
N LYS A 271 1.68 -16.60 28.33
CA LYS A 271 2.87 -16.48 29.15
C LYS A 271 3.78 -17.66 28.82
N GLU A 272 4.99 -17.40 28.37
CA GLU A 272 5.98 -18.41 27.99
C GLU A 272 5.45 -19.47 27.01
N GLY A 273 4.61 -19.06 26.07
CA GLY A 273 4.03 -19.92 25.05
C GLY A 273 2.78 -20.69 25.45
N ASP A 274 2.35 -20.63 26.73
CA ASP A 274 1.11 -21.23 27.20
C ASP A 274 -0.01 -20.19 27.29
N ARG A 275 -1.22 -20.59 26.88
CA ARG A 275 -2.38 -19.72 26.98
C ARG A 275 -2.72 -19.45 28.43
N LEU A 276 -2.61 -18.19 28.82
CA LEU A 276 -2.94 -17.74 30.17
C LEU A 276 -4.44 -17.51 30.30
N MET A 277 -5.05 -16.77 29.36
CA MET A 277 -6.46 -16.41 29.41
C MET A 277 -6.95 -15.84 28.06
N ASN A 278 -8.27 -15.69 27.96
CA ASN A 278 -8.87 -14.83 26.94
C ASN A 278 -9.15 -13.46 27.55
N LEU A 279 -8.89 -12.40 26.80
CA LEU A 279 -9.18 -11.03 27.19
C LEU A 279 -10.20 -10.44 26.23
N THR A 280 -11.36 -10.05 26.77
CA THR A 280 -12.41 -9.37 26.00
C THR A 280 -12.75 -8.03 26.62
N TYR A 281 -12.82 -7.00 25.78
CA TYR A 281 -13.20 -5.65 26.21
C TYR A 281 -13.78 -4.81 25.08
N VAL A 282 -14.58 -3.84 25.45
CA VAL A 282 -14.99 -2.73 24.55
C VAL A 282 -14.13 -1.52 24.86
N HIS A 283 -13.49 -0.98 23.82
CA HIS A 283 -12.67 0.23 23.87
C HIS A 283 -13.40 1.39 23.21
N HIS A 284 -13.57 2.48 23.94
CA HIS A 284 -14.06 3.75 23.45
C HIS A 284 -12.90 4.74 23.42
N MET A 285 -12.72 5.44 22.33
CA MET A 285 -11.68 6.45 22.17
C MET A 285 -12.27 7.66 21.45
N ALA A 286 -12.11 8.84 22.04
CA ALA A 286 -12.39 10.13 21.39
C ALA A 286 -11.10 10.95 21.37
N TRP A 287 -10.86 11.71 20.31
CA TRP A 287 -9.67 12.54 20.21
C TRP A 287 -9.94 13.87 19.54
N ILE A 288 -9.08 14.82 19.83
CA ILE A 288 -8.92 16.08 19.11
C ILE A 288 -7.43 16.36 18.99
N GLY A 289 -6.96 16.76 17.81
CA GLY A 289 -5.54 16.98 17.58
C GLY A 289 -5.24 17.77 16.34
N PHE A 290 -4.00 18.22 16.27
CA PHE A 290 -3.42 18.90 15.13
C PHE A 290 -2.40 17.99 14.45
N THR A 291 -2.40 18.06 13.13
CA THR A 291 -1.42 17.38 12.30
C THR A 291 -0.74 18.40 11.40
N LYS A 292 0.59 18.32 11.29
CA LYS A 292 1.39 19.10 10.34
C LYS A 292 2.16 18.17 9.46
N SER A 293 2.03 18.35 8.14
CA SER A 293 2.75 17.54 7.16
C SER A 293 3.77 18.37 6.37
N TRP A 294 4.98 17.80 6.17
CA TRP A 294 6.04 18.31 5.29
C TRP A 294 6.58 17.16 4.47
N CYS A 295 6.34 17.12 3.18
CA CYS A 295 6.84 16.05 2.30
C CYS A 295 6.78 14.64 2.90
N LYS A 296 7.87 14.23 3.59
CA LYS A 296 8.05 12.90 4.19
C LYS A 296 7.88 12.89 5.71
N LEU A 297 7.69 14.05 6.33
CA LEU A 297 7.59 14.21 7.78
C LEU A 297 6.16 14.59 8.17
N LEU A 298 5.63 13.92 9.18
CA LEU A 298 4.32 14.17 9.76
C LEU A 298 4.49 14.34 11.27
N VAL A 299 3.96 15.44 11.81
CA VAL A 299 3.94 15.71 13.25
C VAL A 299 2.49 15.79 13.70
N LYS A 300 2.16 15.09 14.77
CA LYS A 300 0.82 15.12 15.38
C LYS A 300 0.93 15.49 16.84
N ALA A 301 -0.04 16.24 17.34
CA ALA A 301 -0.22 16.50 18.76
C ALA A 301 -1.72 16.55 19.07
N GLY A 302 -2.14 15.94 20.17
CA GLY A 302 -3.55 15.85 20.50
C GLY A 302 -3.83 15.36 21.90
N ILE A 303 -5.11 15.39 22.22
CA ILE A 303 -5.68 14.90 23.47
C ILE A 303 -6.59 13.74 23.14
N HIS A 304 -6.46 12.65 23.88
CA HIS A 304 -7.26 11.45 23.73
C HIS A 304 -8.00 11.17 25.04
N PHE A 305 -9.26 10.84 24.91
CA PHE A 305 -10.09 10.32 25.97
C PHE A 305 -10.40 8.86 25.68
N GLU A 306 -10.07 7.96 26.59
CA GLU A 306 -10.18 6.53 26.40
C GLU A 306 -10.93 5.89 27.57
N LYS A 307 -11.78 4.88 27.28
CA LYS A 307 -12.46 4.08 28.28
C LYS A 307 -12.44 2.62 27.85
N TYR A 308 -12.02 1.76 28.76
CA TYR A 308 -11.96 0.32 28.56
C TYR A 308 -13.01 -0.35 29.44
N ASN A 309 -13.95 -1.05 28.85
CA ASN A 309 -14.97 -1.85 29.54
C ASN A 309 -14.59 -3.34 29.39
N TYR A 310 -14.00 -3.91 30.44
CA TYR A 310 -13.56 -5.32 30.44
C TYR A 310 -14.73 -6.24 30.80
N HIS A 311 -14.99 -7.25 29.97
CA HIS A 311 -16.02 -8.27 30.22
C HIS A 311 -15.43 -9.47 30.99
N ASP A 312 -14.27 -9.97 30.56
CA ASP A 312 -13.56 -11.05 31.20
C ASP A 312 -12.29 -10.53 31.86
N TRP A 313 -12.22 -10.60 33.19
CA TRP A 313 -11.05 -10.16 33.94
C TRP A 313 -10.28 -11.36 34.46
N PRO A 314 -8.96 -11.35 34.34
CA PRO A 314 -8.13 -12.42 34.89
C PRO A 314 -8.25 -12.48 36.41
N SER A 315 -8.63 -13.63 36.91
CA SER A 315 -8.56 -13.96 38.33
C SER A 315 -7.60 -15.16 38.51
N GLY A 316 -6.41 -14.88 39.01
CA GLY A 316 -5.42 -15.90 39.29
C GLY A 316 -4.24 -15.35 40.09
N PRO A 317 -3.57 -16.19 40.93
CA PRO A 317 -2.48 -15.73 41.79
C PRO A 317 -1.23 -15.23 41.05
N ASP A 318 -1.07 -15.60 39.79
CA ASP A 318 0.11 -15.24 38.97
C ASP A 318 -0.02 -13.95 38.19
N ILE A 319 -1.15 -13.25 38.32
CA ILE A 319 -1.42 -12.02 37.54
C ILE A 319 -1.35 -10.85 38.50
N SER A 320 -0.21 -10.15 38.50
CA SER A 320 0.01 -8.91 39.27
C SER A 320 -0.78 -7.70 38.76
N ILE A 321 -1.66 -7.91 37.77
CA ILE A 321 -2.49 -6.86 37.17
C ILE A 321 -3.78 -6.76 37.98
N THR A 322 -3.92 -5.73 38.76
CA THR A 322 -5.19 -5.41 39.41
C THR A 322 -6.23 -5.02 38.37
N LYS A 323 -7.47 -5.45 38.57
CA LYS A 323 -8.63 -4.94 37.84
C LYS A 323 -8.57 -3.40 37.89
N SER A 324 -7.92 -2.81 36.90
CA SER A 324 -8.00 -1.37 36.67
C SER A 324 -9.49 -1.14 36.43
N SER A 325 -10.17 -0.61 37.47
CA SER A 325 -11.57 -0.26 37.35
C SER A 325 -11.77 0.46 36.03
N ASP A 326 -12.98 0.39 35.46
CA ASP A 326 -13.47 1.06 34.24
C ASP A 326 -13.22 2.59 34.23
N LYS A 327 -12.04 3.02 34.68
CA LYS A 327 -11.66 4.43 34.74
C LYS A 327 -11.39 4.93 33.32
N ALA A 328 -11.97 6.07 33.04
CA ALA A 328 -11.63 6.83 31.88
C ALA A 328 -10.20 7.36 31.98
N LEU A 329 -9.44 7.27 30.90
CA LEU A 329 -8.10 7.80 30.77
C LEU A 329 -8.15 9.03 29.88
N LEU A 330 -7.48 10.09 30.31
CA LEU A 330 -7.18 11.24 29.46
C LEU A 330 -5.69 11.21 29.16
N SER A 331 -5.30 11.29 27.89
CA SER A 331 -3.90 11.31 27.53
C SER A 331 -3.55 12.47 26.58
N TYR A 332 -2.36 13.02 26.78
CA TYR A 332 -1.75 14.01 25.89
C TYR A 332 -0.71 13.28 25.03
N GLN A 333 -0.85 13.36 23.73
CA GLN A 333 0.04 12.66 22.80
C GLN A 333 0.74 13.64 21.87
N ALA A 334 2.02 13.41 21.64
CA ALA A 334 2.78 13.99 20.55
C ALA A 334 3.49 12.88 19.78
N SER A 335 3.48 12.93 18.46
CA SER A 335 4.19 11.97 17.62
C SER A 335 4.82 12.61 16.39
N VAL A 336 5.90 12.00 15.95
CA VAL A 336 6.64 12.36 14.72
C VAL A 336 6.76 11.11 13.88
N MET A 337 6.40 11.20 12.61
CA MET A 337 6.51 10.10 11.64
C MET A 337 7.32 10.59 10.43
N TYR A 338 8.27 9.80 10.00
CA TYR A 338 9.04 10.01 8.78
C TYR A 338 8.90 8.79 7.89
N ASN A 339 8.57 9.00 6.60
CA ASN A 339 8.43 7.91 5.65
C ASN A 339 9.05 8.29 4.30
N SER A 340 10.02 7.50 3.87
CA SER A 340 10.72 7.65 2.58
C SER A 340 10.70 6.37 1.75
N LEU A 341 9.81 5.43 2.08
CA LEU A 341 9.70 4.15 1.39
C LEU A 341 9.32 4.35 -0.08
N ASN A 342 9.98 3.62 -0.97
CA ASN A 342 9.67 3.64 -2.39
C ASN A 342 8.41 2.82 -2.76
N ASN A 343 7.95 1.97 -1.86
CA ASN A 343 6.73 1.19 -2.00
C ASN A 343 6.18 0.88 -0.60
N GLN A 344 4.87 0.90 -0.42
CA GLN A 344 4.26 0.66 0.89
C GLN A 344 4.33 -0.80 1.36
N ARG A 345 4.41 -1.77 0.45
CA ARG A 345 4.31 -3.20 0.79
C ARG A 345 5.61 -3.97 0.61
N PHE A 346 6.19 -3.86 -0.56
CA PHE A 346 7.42 -4.55 -0.92
C PHE A 346 8.54 -3.54 -1.15
N SER A 347 8.75 -2.67 -0.15
CA SER A 347 9.82 -1.69 -0.20
C SER A 347 11.16 -2.35 -0.48
N THR A 348 11.92 -1.75 -1.37
CA THR A 348 13.30 -2.15 -1.69
C THR A 348 14.31 -1.08 -1.27
N GLN A 349 13.81 0.12 -0.98
CA GLN A 349 14.65 1.26 -0.61
C GLN A 349 13.86 2.25 0.25
N GLY A 350 14.56 2.92 1.16
CA GLY A 350 14.00 3.93 2.03
C GLY A 350 13.88 3.46 3.48
N MET A 351 13.29 4.30 4.30
CA MET A 351 13.04 4.00 5.71
C MET A 351 11.75 4.64 6.18
N GLU A 352 11.20 4.09 7.23
CA GLU A 352 10.15 4.70 8.03
C GLU A 352 10.61 4.79 9.48
N TRP A 353 10.21 5.84 10.14
CA TRP A 353 10.48 6.08 11.56
C TRP A 353 9.27 6.75 12.18
N GLU A 354 8.89 6.24 13.33
CA GLU A 354 7.86 6.82 14.17
C GLU A 354 8.37 6.92 15.60
N ALA A 355 8.13 8.04 16.24
CA ALA A 355 8.34 8.23 17.67
C ALA A 355 7.11 8.91 18.25
N SER A 356 6.64 8.43 19.38
CA SER A 356 5.49 8.99 20.10
C SER A 356 5.78 9.08 21.59
N TYR A 357 5.28 10.15 22.18
CA TYR A 357 5.24 10.37 23.61
C TYR A 357 3.80 10.57 24.05
N ARG A 358 3.37 9.82 25.04
CA ARG A 358 2.03 9.91 25.60
C ARG A 358 2.09 10.04 27.12
N LEU A 359 1.36 11.01 27.63
CA LEU A 359 1.22 11.28 29.06
C LEU A 359 -0.20 10.93 29.50
N TYR A 360 -0.36 9.87 30.28
CA TYR A 360 -1.65 9.39 30.75
C TYR A 360 -2.03 9.99 32.10
N THR A 361 -3.28 10.42 32.19
CA THR A 361 -3.92 10.94 33.42
C THR A 361 -5.31 10.33 33.57
N ASP A 362 -5.90 10.39 34.76
CA ASP A 362 -7.28 10.03 35.01
C ASP A 362 -8.16 11.27 35.35
N ASN A 363 -7.52 12.40 35.63
CA ASN A 363 -8.18 13.62 36.06
C ASN A 363 -7.58 14.89 35.43
N MET A 364 -7.00 14.82 34.23
CA MET A 364 -6.31 15.87 33.48
C MET A 364 -4.90 16.23 33.98
N ILE A 365 -4.55 15.95 35.23
CA ILE A 365 -3.29 16.41 35.86
C ILE A 365 -2.50 15.24 36.42
N ALA A 366 -3.15 14.25 37.01
CA ALA A 366 -2.52 13.16 37.74
C ALA A 366 -3.04 11.79 37.25
N TYR A 367 -2.40 10.70 37.72
CA TYR A 367 -2.86 9.34 37.54
C TYR A 367 -2.95 8.66 38.92
N GLY A 368 -4.16 8.33 39.34
CA GLY A 368 -4.47 7.93 40.71
C GLY A 368 -4.17 9.06 41.69
N SER A 369 -3.44 8.77 42.76
CA SER A 369 -2.97 9.77 43.74
C SER A 369 -1.56 10.30 43.45
N GLY A 370 -0.99 9.98 42.27
CA GLY A 370 0.39 10.29 41.95
C GLY A 370 0.58 11.08 40.66
N SER A 371 1.83 11.19 40.23
CA SER A 371 2.19 11.84 38.96
C SER A 371 1.59 11.12 37.74
N PRO A 372 1.40 11.82 36.61
CA PRO A 372 1.01 11.21 35.33
C PRO A 372 1.95 10.08 34.91
N VAL A 373 1.45 9.15 34.09
CA VAL A 373 2.23 8.03 33.55
C VAL A 373 2.74 8.41 32.17
N SER A 374 4.06 8.52 32.05
CA SER A 374 4.73 8.80 30.78
C SER A 374 4.98 7.51 30.01
N VAL A 375 4.66 7.51 28.72
CA VAL A 375 4.99 6.42 27.80
C VAL A 375 5.72 6.98 26.60
N PHE A 376 6.89 6.43 26.32
CA PHE A 376 7.63 6.70 25.09
C PHE A 376 7.66 5.44 24.23
N GLN A 377 7.37 5.59 22.94
CA GLN A 377 7.43 4.50 21.97
C GLN A 377 8.15 4.97 20.72
N THR A 378 8.99 4.13 20.15
CA THR A 378 9.64 4.38 18.87
C THR A 378 9.71 3.12 18.03
N HIS A 379 9.60 3.32 16.73
CA HIS A 379 9.74 2.28 15.71
C HIS A 379 10.54 2.85 14.54
N TRP A 380 11.55 2.10 14.11
CA TRP A 380 12.32 2.40 12.91
C TRP A 380 12.44 1.14 12.06
N SER A 381 12.22 1.26 10.76
CA SER A 381 12.43 0.20 9.77
C SER A 381 13.14 0.75 8.55
N GLY A 382 14.17 0.05 8.09
CA GLY A 382 14.93 0.37 6.90
C GLY A 382 14.82 -0.71 5.83
N TYR A 383 14.96 -0.32 4.58
CA TYR A 383 14.97 -1.24 3.44
C TYR A 383 16.14 -0.89 2.52
N PHE A 384 16.97 -1.88 2.24
CA PHE A 384 18.13 -1.75 1.40
C PHE A 384 18.28 -2.95 0.49
N SER A 385 18.28 -2.71 -0.82
CA SER A 385 18.47 -3.76 -1.83
C SER A 385 19.82 -3.58 -2.51
N PRO A 386 20.83 -4.39 -2.13
CA PRO A 386 22.14 -4.35 -2.78
C PRO A 386 22.07 -4.79 -4.24
N ASN A 387 21.07 -5.56 -4.61
CA ASN A 387 20.78 -6.02 -5.97
C ASN A 387 19.27 -6.23 -6.17
N ARG A 388 18.86 -6.71 -7.34
CA ARG A 388 17.45 -6.95 -7.69
C ARG A 388 16.82 -8.18 -6.99
N VAL A 389 17.64 -9.02 -6.38
CA VAL A 389 17.20 -10.27 -5.74
C VAL A 389 17.00 -10.10 -4.24
N PHE A 390 17.96 -9.48 -3.57
CA PHE A 390 17.96 -9.39 -2.11
C PHE A 390 17.56 -8.01 -1.60
N THR A 391 16.73 -8.00 -0.56
CA THR A 391 16.41 -6.81 0.25
C THR A 391 16.71 -7.11 1.71
N ILE A 392 17.53 -6.28 2.33
CA ILE A 392 17.83 -6.33 3.77
C ILE A 392 16.86 -5.39 4.48
N MET A 393 16.25 -5.84 5.56
CA MET A 393 15.16 -5.18 6.26
C MET A 393 15.44 -5.12 7.77
N PRO A 394 16.36 -4.24 8.22
CA PRO A 394 16.56 -3.99 9.65
C PRO A 394 15.38 -3.22 10.23
N SER A 395 14.99 -3.53 11.47
CA SER A 395 14.03 -2.74 12.24
C SER A 395 14.34 -2.76 13.72
N VAL A 396 13.93 -1.69 14.41
CA VAL A 396 14.12 -1.51 15.85
C VAL A 396 12.81 -0.98 16.43
N TYR A 397 12.37 -1.58 17.52
CA TYR A 397 11.19 -1.16 18.27
C TYR A 397 11.58 -0.97 19.72
N GLY A 398 11.13 0.12 20.32
CA GLY A 398 11.32 0.42 21.72
C GLY A 398 10.06 1.00 22.34
N ARG A 399 9.74 0.57 23.57
CA ARG A 399 8.65 1.16 24.35
C ARG A 399 9.00 1.12 25.83
N VAL A 400 8.79 2.26 26.48
CA VAL A 400 9.11 2.43 27.89
C VAL A 400 7.93 3.10 28.58
N VAL A 401 7.49 2.52 29.67
CA VAL A 401 6.49 3.06 30.59
C VAL A 401 7.24 3.64 31.81
N GLY A 402 7.08 4.92 32.08
CA GLY A 402 7.88 5.65 33.07
C GLY A 402 7.52 5.35 34.53
N LYS A 403 6.43 4.62 34.79
CA LYS A 403 6.01 4.22 36.13
C LYS A 403 5.37 2.85 36.05
N ASN A 404 5.72 1.94 36.96
CA ASN A 404 5.03 0.65 37.06
C ASN A 404 3.54 0.88 37.27
N THR A 405 2.74 0.54 36.26
CA THR A 405 1.30 0.62 36.31
C THR A 405 0.72 -0.79 36.17
N GLN A 406 -0.32 -1.06 36.93
CA GLN A 406 -1.05 -2.31 36.82
C GLN A 406 -2.20 -2.22 35.78
N SER A 407 -2.21 -1.18 34.96
CA SER A 407 -3.26 -0.96 33.95
C SER A 407 -2.91 -1.66 32.64
N LEU A 408 -3.75 -2.58 32.18
CA LEU A 408 -3.60 -3.22 30.87
C LEU A 408 -3.59 -2.22 29.70
N ALA A 409 -4.33 -1.11 29.83
CA ALA A 409 -4.37 -0.05 28.82
C ALA A 409 -3.02 0.65 28.58
N ILE A 410 -2.09 0.57 29.54
CA ILE A 410 -0.79 1.26 29.47
C ILE A 410 0.37 0.26 29.36
N SER A 411 0.18 -0.98 29.83
CA SER A 411 1.21 -2.03 29.87
C SER A 411 1.81 -2.35 28.51
N ASN A 412 3.02 -2.90 28.53
CA ASN A 412 3.69 -3.39 27.33
C ASN A 412 3.20 -4.79 26.96
N PHE A 413 3.11 -5.03 25.66
CA PHE A 413 2.81 -6.34 25.10
C PHE A 413 3.81 -6.67 24.00
N VAL A 414 4.17 -7.95 23.89
CA VAL A 414 5.12 -8.44 22.89
C VAL A 414 4.50 -9.61 22.12
N GLY A 415 4.75 -9.65 20.82
CA GLY A 415 4.36 -10.75 19.96
C GLY A 415 3.73 -10.31 18.65
N GLY A 416 3.50 -11.27 17.77
CA GLY A 416 3.06 -11.04 16.40
C GLY A 416 4.13 -10.41 15.51
N ASN A 417 3.87 -10.35 14.21
CA ASN A 417 4.81 -9.82 13.21
C ASN A 417 4.49 -8.37 12.77
N VAL A 418 3.36 -7.82 13.20
CA VAL A 418 2.88 -6.49 12.81
C VAL A 418 2.63 -5.65 14.06
N PRO A 419 3.18 -4.42 14.13
CA PRO A 419 2.92 -3.51 15.25
C PRO A 419 1.43 -3.21 15.39
N GLY A 420 0.95 -3.14 16.64
CA GLY A 420 -0.43 -2.74 16.92
C GLY A 420 -1.51 -3.71 16.42
N ARG A 421 -1.15 -4.91 15.94
CA ARG A 421 -2.11 -5.86 15.37
C ARG A 421 -3.20 -6.30 16.35
N TYR A 422 -2.83 -6.50 17.60
CA TYR A 422 -3.76 -6.90 18.69
C TYR A 422 -4.15 -5.74 19.58
N MET A 423 -3.18 -4.92 19.92
CA MET A 423 -3.32 -3.72 20.76
C MET A 423 -2.34 -2.65 20.28
N GLU A 424 -2.68 -1.38 20.43
CA GLU A 424 -1.83 -0.24 20.02
C GLU A 424 -0.43 -0.31 20.67
N GLN A 425 -0.35 -0.78 21.93
CA GLN A 425 0.89 -0.87 22.69
C GLN A 425 1.71 -2.15 22.43
N GLN A 426 1.33 -2.96 21.46
CA GLN A 426 2.04 -4.19 21.10
C GLN A 426 3.33 -3.89 20.34
N ILE A 427 4.42 -4.53 20.77
CA ILE A 427 5.71 -4.55 20.06
C ILE A 427 5.83 -5.89 19.32
N PRO A 428 6.07 -5.88 18.01
CA PRO A 428 6.23 -7.10 17.23
C PRO A 428 7.51 -7.85 17.63
N PHE A 429 7.41 -9.18 17.64
CA PHE A 429 8.54 -10.05 17.90
C PHE A 429 8.39 -11.37 17.13
N THR A 430 9.39 -11.71 16.32
CA THR A 430 9.39 -12.95 15.53
C THR A 430 9.45 -14.18 16.41
N GLY A 431 8.56 -15.14 16.18
CA GLY A 431 8.49 -16.39 16.94
C GLY A 431 7.56 -16.37 18.15
N ILE A 432 6.85 -15.26 18.37
CA ILE A 432 5.73 -15.16 19.30
C ILE A 432 4.49 -14.81 18.47
N ASN A 433 3.71 -15.82 18.06
CA ASN A 433 2.54 -15.65 17.16
C ASN A 433 1.29 -15.10 17.85
N HIS A 434 1.34 -14.89 19.12
CA HIS A 434 0.29 -14.38 19.99
C HIS A 434 0.84 -13.19 20.75
N ILE A 435 0.12 -12.76 21.76
CA ILE A 435 0.49 -11.60 22.57
C ILE A 435 0.80 -12.03 23.99
N GLU A 436 1.94 -11.57 24.51
CA GLU A 436 2.37 -11.77 25.90
C GLU A 436 2.57 -10.42 26.60
N ILE A 437 2.31 -10.38 27.91
CA ILE A 437 2.58 -9.21 28.73
C ILE A 437 4.10 -9.09 28.94
N SER A 438 4.62 -7.89 28.76
CA SER A 438 6.04 -7.58 28.90
C SER A 438 6.27 -6.58 30.06
N PRO A 439 7.44 -6.58 30.69
CA PRO A 439 7.85 -5.54 31.64
C PRO A 439 7.81 -4.12 31.07
N ASP A 440 7.95 -3.11 31.94
CA ASP A 440 7.73 -1.69 31.63
C ASP A 440 8.69 -1.10 30.59
N ALA A 441 9.86 -1.69 30.40
CA ALA A 441 10.83 -1.27 29.39
C ALA A 441 11.14 -2.42 28.43
N MET A 442 11.07 -2.16 27.15
CA MET A 442 11.35 -3.12 26.08
C MET A 442 12.08 -2.49 24.91
N LEU A 443 13.10 -3.18 24.42
CA LEU A 443 13.83 -2.86 23.21
C LEU A 443 14.04 -4.13 22.39
N THR A 444 13.63 -4.10 21.11
CA THR A 444 13.81 -5.22 20.18
C THR A 444 14.46 -4.75 18.88
N GLY A 445 15.36 -5.56 18.36
CA GLY A 445 15.91 -5.44 17.02
C GLY A 445 15.52 -6.64 16.17
N MET A 446 15.18 -6.42 14.93
CA MET A 446 14.90 -7.46 13.95
C MET A 446 15.71 -7.23 12.69
N LEU A 447 16.29 -8.27 12.14
CA LEU A 447 16.93 -8.27 10.84
C LEU A 447 16.20 -9.25 9.94
N GLY A 448 15.59 -8.73 8.87
CA GLY A 448 14.97 -9.50 7.82
C GLY A 448 15.83 -9.52 6.55
N VAL A 449 15.80 -10.62 5.83
CA VAL A 449 16.33 -10.74 4.47
C VAL A 449 15.22 -11.31 3.60
N ARG A 450 14.85 -10.57 2.57
CA ARG A 450 13.88 -10.99 1.56
C ARG A 450 14.59 -11.28 0.26
N ALA A 451 14.50 -12.52 -0.21
CA ALA A 451 15.04 -12.96 -1.49
C ALA A 451 13.92 -13.11 -2.52
N ARG A 452 14.02 -12.43 -3.64
CA ARG A 452 13.11 -12.58 -4.78
C ARG A 452 13.50 -13.83 -5.58
N THR A 453 12.69 -14.88 -5.52
CA THR A 453 12.95 -16.15 -6.19
C THR A 453 12.44 -16.16 -7.63
N TYR A 454 11.27 -15.57 -7.86
CA TYR A 454 10.66 -15.45 -9.18
C TYR A 454 9.69 -14.26 -9.18
N LYS A 455 9.45 -13.60 -10.31
CA LYS A 455 8.51 -12.46 -10.48
C LYS A 455 8.04 -11.80 -9.16
N ASN A 456 6.90 -12.26 -8.62
CA ASN A 456 6.24 -11.75 -7.42
C ASN A 456 6.38 -12.70 -6.22
N GLN A 457 7.34 -13.63 -6.26
CA GLN A 457 7.58 -14.64 -5.24
C GLN A 457 8.82 -14.31 -4.42
N TYR A 458 8.72 -14.47 -3.11
CA TYR A 458 9.77 -14.11 -2.18
C TYR A 458 9.91 -15.17 -1.09
N ILE A 459 11.15 -15.44 -0.71
CA ILE A 459 11.49 -16.10 0.54
C ILE A 459 11.93 -15.01 1.51
N VAL A 460 11.42 -15.06 2.74
CA VAL A 460 11.74 -14.08 3.78
C VAL A 460 12.26 -14.83 4.99
N VAL A 461 13.46 -14.46 5.44
CA VAL A 461 14.05 -14.95 6.69
C VAL A 461 14.17 -13.79 7.64
N ARG A 462 13.75 -13.97 8.91
CA ARG A 462 13.84 -12.95 9.96
C ARG A 462 14.51 -13.53 11.20
N GLY A 463 15.33 -12.72 11.85
CA GLY A 463 15.85 -12.97 13.18
C GLY A 463 15.56 -11.79 14.07
N SER A 464 15.08 -12.01 15.27
CA SER A 464 14.78 -10.98 16.27
C SER A 464 15.54 -11.24 17.55
N TYR A 465 16.05 -10.16 18.14
CA TYR A 465 16.59 -10.16 19.49
C TYR A 465 16.00 -9.01 20.28
N GLY A 466 15.63 -9.27 21.54
CA GLY A 466 15.04 -8.25 22.39
C GLY A 466 15.49 -8.37 23.83
N ARG A 467 15.37 -7.26 24.54
CA ARG A 467 15.53 -7.20 25.98
C ARG A 467 14.33 -6.54 26.63
N THR A 468 13.92 -7.09 27.76
CA THR A 468 12.86 -6.53 28.60
C THR A 468 13.37 -6.33 30.01
N ALA A 469 12.94 -5.26 30.68
CA ALA A 469 13.31 -4.93 32.04
C ALA A 469 12.21 -4.11 32.73
N ASN A 470 12.20 -4.10 34.07
CA ASN A 470 11.26 -3.29 34.86
C ASN A 470 11.59 -1.78 34.84
N LYS A 471 12.79 -1.39 34.41
CA LYS A 471 13.21 0.00 34.25
C LYS A 471 14.15 0.14 33.04
N ILE A 472 14.13 1.31 32.40
CA ILE A 472 14.97 1.60 31.23
C ILE A 472 16.48 1.43 31.51
N GLU A 473 16.92 1.81 32.71
CA GLU A 473 18.31 1.71 33.16
C GLU A 473 18.83 0.27 33.12
N ASN A 474 17.95 -0.68 33.41
CA ASN A 474 18.27 -2.10 33.46
C ASN A 474 18.36 -2.76 32.07
N LEU A 475 17.81 -2.14 31.00
CA LEU A 475 17.90 -2.69 29.65
C LEU A 475 19.34 -2.90 29.15
N PHE A 476 20.28 -2.09 29.63
CA PHE A 476 21.66 -2.06 29.15
C PHE A 476 22.68 -2.69 30.12
N GLY A 477 22.29 -3.22 31.28
CA GLY A 477 23.26 -3.80 32.21
C GLY A 477 22.75 -4.21 33.60
N GLY A 478 21.45 -4.32 33.82
CA GLY A 478 20.86 -4.67 35.13
C GLY A 478 20.67 -6.17 35.36
N THR A 479 20.54 -6.55 36.64
CA THR A 479 20.36 -7.96 37.12
C THR A 479 18.95 -8.53 36.84
N ASN A 480 17.97 -7.73 36.44
CA ASN A 480 16.58 -8.12 36.17
C ASN A 480 16.19 -7.90 34.70
N THR A 481 16.98 -8.44 33.77
CA THR A 481 16.70 -8.39 32.34
C THR A 481 16.40 -9.78 31.79
N HIS A 482 15.39 -9.86 30.93
CA HIS A 482 15.09 -11.06 30.17
C HIS A 482 15.47 -10.86 28.70
N GLY A 483 16.22 -11.80 28.14
CA GLY A 483 16.58 -11.83 26.74
C GLY A 483 15.60 -12.66 25.94
N LEU A 484 15.07 -12.06 24.87
CA LEU A 484 14.22 -12.72 23.89
C LEU A 484 15.03 -12.96 22.61
N ALA A 485 14.92 -14.15 22.04
CA ALA A 485 15.53 -14.47 20.74
C ALA A 485 14.53 -15.29 19.92
N GLY A 486 14.38 -14.96 18.64
CA GLY A 486 13.44 -15.65 17.76
C GLY A 486 13.86 -15.56 16.30
N GLY A 487 13.30 -16.44 15.50
CA GLY A 487 13.54 -16.47 14.07
C GLY A 487 12.38 -17.02 13.29
N SER A 488 12.31 -16.68 12.01
CA SER A 488 11.30 -17.20 11.09
C SER A 488 11.85 -17.39 9.69
N ILE A 489 11.20 -18.28 8.96
CA ILE A 489 11.34 -18.44 7.54
C ILE A 489 9.95 -18.49 6.93
N GLY A 490 9.74 -17.73 5.86
CA GLY A 490 8.46 -17.64 5.20
C GLY A 490 8.58 -17.54 3.69
N TYR A 491 7.48 -17.88 3.05
CA TYR A 491 7.23 -17.66 1.64
C TYR A 491 6.14 -16.61 1.49
N CYS A 492 6.34 -15.67 0.55
CA CYS A 492 5.37 -14.64 0.25
C CYS A 492 5.18 -14.50 -1.27
N TYR A 493 3.93 -14.48 -1.69
CA TYR A 493 3.53 -14.21 -3.07
C TYR A 493 2.73 -12.90 -3.14
N ASN A 494 3.23 -11.92 -3.89
CA ASN A 494 2.54 -10.65 -4.09
C ASN A 494 1.46 -10.80 -5.17
N SER A 495 0.24 -11.09 -4.76
CA SER A 495 -0.92 -11.26 -5.63
C SER A 495 -1.72 -9.95 -5.79
N ILE A 496 -2.64 -9.93 -6.75
CA ILE A 496 -3.56 -8.79 -6.98
C ILE A 496 -4.56 -8.60 -5.82
N ILE A 497 -4.91 -9.67 -5.11
CA ILE A 497 -5.82 -9.64 -3.95
C ILE A 497 -5.07 -9.38 -2.63
N GLY A 498 -3.78 -9.07 -2.69
CA GLY A 498 -2.89 -8.85 -1.57
C GLY A 498 -1.84 -9.96 -1.43
N PRO A 499 -0.89 -9.82 -0.48
CA PRO A 499 0.09 -10.85 -0.21
C PRO A 499 -0.55 -12.17 0.22
N ILE A 500 0.03 -13.27 -0.28
CA ILE A 500 -0.22 -14.62 0.22
C ILE A 500 1.04 -15.01 0.97
N GLU A 501 0.93 -15.27 2.26
CA GLU A 501 2.07 -15.49 3.15
C GLU A 501 1.93 -16.81 3.88
N ALA A 502 3.04 -17.53 3.99
CA ALA A 502 3.17 -18.69 4.85
C ALA A 502 4.51 -18.58 5.59
N GLU A 503 4.49 -18.65 6.91
CA GLU A 503 5.67 -18.46 7.75
C GLU A 503 5.71 -19.52 8.83
N LEU A 504 6.89 -20.09 9.07
CA LEU A 504 7.23 -20.90 10.24
C LEU A 504 8.15 -20.08 11.13
N ASN A 505 7.91 -20.12 12.42
CA ASN A 505 8.68 -19.34 13.38
C ASN A 505 8.91 -20.08 14.71
N TYR A 506 9.93 -19.63 15.44
CA TYR A 506 10.31 -20.16 16.74
C TYR A 506 10.95 -19.06 17.58
N SER A 507 10.73 -19.10 18.90
CA SER A 507 11.44 -18.26 19.86
C SER A 507 11.81 -19.03 21.13
N ASN A 508 12.83 -18.52 21.84
CA ASN A 508 13.21 -19.04 23.16
C ASN A 508 12.12 -18.81 24.22
N GLN A 509 11.22 -17.84 23.98
CA GLN A 509 10.11 -17.51 24.86
C GLN A 509 8.96 -18.52 24.70
N SER A 510 8.50 -18.73 23.47
CA SER A 510 7.40 -19.67 23.22
C SER A 510 7.83 -21.14 23.32
N LYS A 511 9.10 -21.45 23.04
CA LYS A 511 9.67 -22.82 23.02
C LYS A 511 8.89 -23.80 22.14
N LYS A 512 8.03 -23.28 21.27
CA LYS A 512 7.15 -24.03 20.36
C LYS A 512 7.33 -23.54 18.94
N LEU A 513 7.24 -24.46 17.98
CA LEU A 513 7.17 -24.11 16.57
C LEU A 513 5.80 -23.49 16.28
N GLY A 514 5.80 -22.28 15.81
CA GLY A 514 4.62 -21.56 15.38
C GLY A 514 4.52 -21.46 13.87
N TYR A 515 3.33 -21.18 13.36
CA TYR A 515 3.11 -20.91 11.95
C TYR A 515 2.10 -19.78 11.75
N TYR A 516 2.26 -19.08 10.64
CA TYR A 516 1.31 -18.09 10.17
C TYR A 516 0.98 -18.35 8.69
N ILE A 517 -0.29 -18.31 8.34
CA ILE A 517 -0.77 -18.38 6.97
C ILE A 517 -1.80 -17.26 6.80
N GLY A 518 -1.60 -16.43 5.76
CA GLY A 518 -2.50 -15.31 5.49
C GLY A 518 -2.61 -14.99 4.01
N VAL A 519 -3.75 -14.44 3.62
CA VAL A 519 -4.06 -13.93 2.28
C VAL A 519 -4.76 -12.59 2.42
N GLY A 520 -4.28 -11.58 1.73
CA GLY A 520 -4.91 -10.25 1.71
C GLY A 520 -4.07 -9.17 2.36
N PHE A 521 -4.68 -8.01 2.55
CA PHE A 521 -3.98 -6.82 3.00
C PHE A 521 -3.94 -6.72 4.52
N THR A 522 -2.80 -6.31 5.08
CA THR A 522 -2.70 -5.86 6.48
C THR A 522 -3.18 -4.41 6.60
N PHE A 523 -4.07 -4.15 7.55
CA PHE A 523 -4.66 -2.86 7.87
C PHE A 523 -5.04 -2.78 9.36
#